data_34fb3a375cfbf8aa7e0d37846393cc94
#
_entry.id   34fb3a375cfbf8aa7e0d37846393cc94
#
_cell.length_a   1.000
_cell.length_b   1.000
_cell.length_c   1.000
_cell.angle_alpha   90.00
_cell.angle_beta   90.00
_cell.angle_gamma   90.00
#
_symmetry.space_group_name_H-M   'P 1'
#
loop_
_entity.id
_entity.type
_entity.pdbx_description
1 polymer ?
#
loop_
_entity_poly.entity_id
_entity_poly.type
_entity_poly.pdbx_seq_one_letter_code
_entity_poly.pdbx_strand_id
1 'polypeptide(L)'
;WDGKFFTLTPRVLRLGTACLATMPLPQLVQPALDRISDALGESSSVSILDGGEIVYIARAAQKKVMSIALMPGSRLPAYCTSMGRVMLAALPEAQARDILAAELPARTSHTLTDAGAILQELARVRAAMLKYWSGQI
;
A
#
# COMPACT_ATOMS: atom_id res chain seq x y z
N TRP A 1 12.35 -2.72 31.73
CA TRP A 1 13.51 -3.48 31.23
C TRP A 1 13.82 -4.61 32.20
N ASP A 2 13.81 -5.83 31.73
CA ASP A 2 14.05 -7.07 32.50
C ASP A 2 15.48 -7.64 32.29
N GLY A 3 16.35 -6.90 31.62
CA GLY A 3 17.72 -7.29 31.29
C GLY A 3 17.86 -8.15 30.04
N LYS A 4 16.77 -8.59 29.41
CA LYS A 4 16.77 -9.47 28.21
C LYS A 4 16.06 -8.83 27.01
N PHE A 5 15.02 -8.05 27.25
CA PHE A 5 14.19 -7.50 26.18
C PHE A 5 14.04 -5.99 26.34
N PHE A 6 14.01 -5.29 25.17
CA PHE A 6 13.67 -3.87 25.11
C PHE A 6 12.25 -3.75 24.61
N THR A 7 11.43 -2.97 25.29
CA THR A 7 10.07 -2.61 24.85
C THR A 7 10.03 -1.14 24.44
N LEU A 8 9.39 -0.88 23.31
CA LEU A 8 9.15 0.50 22.88
C LEU A 8 8.11 1.13 23.81
N THR A 9 8.39 2.33 24.27
CA THR A 9 7.42 3.10 25.06
C THR A 9 6.49 3.88 24.14
N PRO A 10 5.31 4.34 24.62
CA PRO A 10 4.39 5.18 23.83
C PRO A 10 5.04 6.46 23.26
N ARG A 11 6.21 6.87 23.74
CA ARG A 11 6.96 8.01 23.20
C ARG A 11 7.32 7.86 21.72
N VAL A 12 7.50 6.60 21.25
CA VAL A 12 7.77 6.31 19.81
C VAL A 12 6.60 6.73 18.92
N LEU A 13 5.36 6.68 19.41
CA LEU A 13 4.19 7.11 18.65
C LEU A 13 4.27 8.59 18.23
N ARG A 14 5.00 9.42 18.98
CA ARG A 14 5.21 10.84 18.62
C ARG A 14 5.92 11.01 17.28
N LEU A 15 6.83 10.11 16.93
CA LEU A 15 7.53 10.15 15.64
C LEU A 15 6.57 9.82 14.49
N GLY A 16 5.76 8.78 14.63
CA GLY A 16 4.77 8.40 13.62
C GLY A 16 3.70 9.47 13.42
N THR A 17 3.16 10.01 14.52
CA THR A 17 2.15 11.09 14.43
C THR A 17 2.74 12.37 13.86
N ALA A 18 3.97 12.74 14.21
CA ALA A 18 4.65 13.89 13.63
C ALA A 18 4.88 13.70 12.13
N CYS A 19 5.30 12.53 11.69
CA CYS A 19 5.46 12.21 10.28
C CYS A 19 4.13 12.38 9.51
N LEU A 20 3.05 11.77 9.98
CA LEU A 20 1.74 11.89 9.33
C LEU A 20 1.19 13.31 9.36
N ALA A 21 1.42 14.06 10.44
CA ALA A 21 0.97 15.45 10.56
C ALA A 21 1.67 16.40 9.60
N THR A 22 2.91 16.08 9.20
CA THR A 22 3.67 16.90 8.22
C THR A 22 3.40 16.50 6.77
N MET A 23 2.72 15.38 6.53
CA MET A 23 2.35 14.95 5.18
C MET A 23 1.04 15.63 4.76
N PRO A 24 1.01 16.45 3.69
CA PRO A 24 -0.23 17.11 3.24
C PRO A 24 -1.22 16.12 2.63
N LEU A 25 -0.72 15.03 2.01
CA LEU A 25 -1.54 14.08 1.25
C LEU A 25 -2.63 13.39 2.10
N PRO A 26 -2.36 12.83 3.31
CA PRO A 26 -3.39 12.24 4.14
C PRO A 26 -4.56 13.19 4.45
N GLN A 27 -4.24 14.44 4.77
CA GLN A 27 -5.26 15.47 5.07
C GLN A 27 -6.10 15.82 3.84
N LEU A 28 -5.46 15.91 2.68
CA LEU A 28 -6.12 16.24 1.43
C LEU A 28 -7.08 15.13 0.96
N VAL A 29 -6.67 13.87 1.11
CA VAL A 29 -7.43 12.72 0.59
C VAL A 29 -8.52 12.21 1.54
N GLN A 30 -8.39 12.42 2.84
CA GLN A 30 -9.32 11.87 3.83
C GLN A 30 -10.80 12.19 3.54
N PRO A 31 -11.19 13.44 3.20
CA PRO A 31 -12.60 13.74 2.88
C PRO A 31 -13.13 12.97 1.65
N ALA A 32 -12.26 12.66 0.68
CA ALA A 32 -12.63 11.86 -0.47
C ALA A 32 -12.80 10.38 -0.10
N LEU A 33 -11.90 9.84 0.72
CA LEU A 33 -12.01 8.48 1.23
C LEU A 33 -13.29 8.26 2.03
N ASP A 34 -13.65 9.22 2.89
CA ASP A 34 -14.88 9.15 3.70
C ASP A 34 -16.11 9.09 2.79
N ARG A 35 -16.22 10.00 1.81
CA ARG A 35 -17.32 9.99 0.83
C ARG A 35 -17.41 8.69 0.04
N ILE A 36 -16.29 8.15 -0.43
CA ILE A 36 -16.26 6.89 -1.18
C ILE A 36 -16.70 5.74 -0.27
N SER A 37 -16.17 5.69 0.95
CA SER A 37 -16.48 4.67 1.92
C SER A 37 -17.97 4.66 2.28
N ASP A 38 -18.54 5.84 2.51
CA ASP A 38 -19.97 5.99 2.82
C ASP A 38 -20.87 5.63 1.64
N ALA A 39 -20.50 6.04 0.43
CA ALA A 39 -21.29 5.76 -0.76
C ALA A 39 -21.32 4.28 -1.15
N LEU A 40 -20.20 3.58 -0.95
CA LEU A 40 -20.05 2.17 -1.34
C LEU A 40 -20.30 1.18 -0.19
N GLY A 41 -20.32 1.64 1.05
CA GLY A 41 -20.35 0.76 2.23
C GLY A 41 -19.10 -0.09 2.38
N GLU A 42 -17.98 0.33 1.76
CA GLU A 42 -16.71 -0.39 1.75
C GLU A 42 -15.58 0.50 2.30
N SER A 43 -14.58 -0.15 2.92
CA SER A 43 -13.39 0.59 3.37
C SER A 43 -12.60 1.09 2.18
N SER A 44 -12.16 2.35 2.22
CA SER A 44 -11.26 2.95 1.24
C SER A 44 -9.95 3.38 1.89
N SER A 45 -8.86 3.37 1.13
CA SER A 45 -7.53 3.64 1.67
C SER A 45 -6.61 4.26 0.62
N VAL A 46 -5.63 5.02 1.10
CA VAL A 46 -4.51 5.52 0.30
C VAL A 46 -3.21 5.02 0.92
N SER A 47 -2.29 4.61 0.06
CA SER A 47 -0.95 4.21 0.44
C SER A 47 0.09 4.92 -0.44
N ILE A 48 1.34 4.88 0.01
CA ILE A 48 2.53 5.29 -0.75
C ILE A 48 3.44 4.07 -0.91
N LEU A 49 4.28 4.10 -1.93
CA LEU A 49 5.36 3.12 -2.10
C LEU A 49 6.58 3.56 -1.30
N ASP A 50 7.13 2.65 -0.52
CA ASP A 50 8.37 2.84 0.25
C ASP A 50 9.25 1.60 0.08
N GLY A 51 10.23 1.68 -0.81
CA GLY A 51 11.02 0.55 -1.24
C GLY A 51 10.15 -0.53 -1.89
N GLY A 52 10.20 -1.75 -1.37
CA GLY A 52 9.42 -2.90 -1.83
C GLY A 52 8.05 -3.05 -1.16
N GLU A 53 7.63 -2.10 -0.34
CA GLU A 53 6.38 -2.16 0.42
C GLU A 53 5.47 -0.96 0.15
N ILE A 54 4.18 -1.15 0.34
CA ILE A 54 3.23 -0.05 0.47
C ILE A 54 3.07 0.31 1.95
N VAL A 55 2.91 1.60 2.23
CA VAL A 55 2.59 2.14 3.54
C VAL A 55 1.24 2.82 3.49
N TYR A 56 0.30 2.38 4.29
CA TYR A 56 -1.01 3.03 4.42
C TYR A 56 -0.83 4.39 5.10
N ILE A 57 -1.31 5.47 4.48
CA ILE A 57 -1.20 6.83 5.00
C ILE A 57 -2.55 7.46 5.35
N ALA A 58 -3.64 6.96 4.77
CA ALA A 58 -5.00 7.38 5.09
C ALA A 58 -5.97 6.22 4.88
N ARG A 59 -7.05 6.18 5.65
CA ARG A 59 -8.08 5.15 5.57
C ARG A 59 -9.41 5.64 6.12
N ALA A 60 -10.49 5.36 5.39
CA ALA A 60 -11.86 5.36 5.87
C ALA A 60 -12.30 3.90 6.04
N ALA A 61 -12.54 3.47 7.27
CA ALA A 61 -12.87 2.08 7.59
C ALA A 61 -14.38 1.93 7.83
N GLN A 62 -14.99 0.96 7.16
CA GLN A 62 -16.34 0.51 7.50
C GLN A 62 -16.30 -0.56 8.60
N LYS A 63 -17.27 -0.50 9.52
CA LYS A 63 -17.44 -1.50 10.58
C LYS A 63 -18.01 -2.79 9.99
N LYS A 64 -17.15 -3.68 9.55
CA LYS A 64 -17.53 -5.05 9.16
C LYS A 64 -17.04 -6.04 10.20
N VAL A 65 -17.78 -7.14 10.39
CA VAL A 65 -17.52 -8.19 11.39
C VAL A 65 -16.11 -8.81 11.24
N MET A 66 -15.56 -8.81 10.03
CA MET A 66 -14.19 -9.23 9.74
C MET A 66 -13.48 -8.13 8.93
N SER A 67 -12.84 -7.21 9.61
CA SER A 67 -11.92 -6.26 8.98
C SER A 67 -10.49 -6.58 9.42
N ILE A 68 -9.60 -6.77 8.46
CA ILE A 68 -8.17 -6.74 8.75
C ILE A 68 -7.88 -5.35 9.30
N ALA A 69 -7.30 -5.29 10.49
CA ALA A 69 -7.01 -4.02 11.19
C ALA A 69 -5.81 -3.30 10.53
N LEU A 70 -5.97 -2.91 9.25
CA LEU A 70 -5.00 -2.05 8.57
C LEU A 70 -5.23 -0.61 9.03
N MET A 71 -4.19 0.01 9.53
CA MET A 71 -4.21 1.39 10.02
C MET A 71 -3.15 2.22 9.28
N PRO A 72 -3.24 3.56 9.31
CA PRO A 72 -2.11 4.39 8.87
C PRO A 72 -0.82 3.94 9.56
N GLY A 73 0.25 3.76 8.76
CA GLY A 73 1.52 3.16 9.19
C GLY A 73 1.63 1.64 8.95
N SER A 74 0.53 0.93 8.67
CA SER A 74 0.61 -0.48 8.27
C SER A 74 1.37 -0.65 6.96
N ARG A 75 2.19 -1.71 6.87
CA ARG A 75 3.03 -2.01 5.72
C ARG A 75 2.66 -3.37 5.13
N LEU A 76 2.64 -3.47 3.83
CA LEU A 76 2.44 -4.72 3.08
C LEU A 76 3.37 -4.76 1.88
N PRO A 77 3.83 -5.96 1.45
CA PRO A 77 4.66 -6.08 0.27
C PRO A 77 3.94 -5.57 -1.00
N ALA A 78 4.63 -4.76 -1.79
CA ALA A 78 4.05 -4.16 -2.98
C ALA A 78 3.74 -5.21 -4.07
N TYR A 79 4.61 -6.22 -4.24
CA TYR A 79 4.47 -7.22 -5.31
C TYR A 79 3.17 -8.04 -5.25
N CYS A 80 2.58 -8.23 -4.07
CA CYS A 80 1.40 -9.07 -3.87
C CYS A 80 0.14 -8.31 -3.46
N THR A 81 0.15 -6.97 -3.51
CA THR A 81 -1.01 -6.11 -3.23
C THR A 81 -1.47 -5.37 -4.49
N SER A 82 -2.78 -5.11 -4.61
CA SER A 82 -3.33 -4.37 -5.77
C SER A 82 -2.76 -2.96 -5.88
N MET A 83 -2.73 -2.20 -4.77
CA MET A 83 -2.15 -0.86 -4.73
C MET A 83 -0.65 -0.89 -5.05
N GLY A 84 0.08 -1.86 -4.50
CA GLY A 84 1.50 -2.01 -4.75
C GLY A 84 1.81 -2.32 -6.21
N ARG A 85 1.04 -3.20 -6.84
CA ARG A 85 1.20 -3.50 -8.28
C ARG A 85 0.93 -2.27 -9.16
N VAL A 86 -0.06 -1.46 -8.84
CA VAL A 86 -0.31 -0.20 -9.54
C VAL A 86 0.87 0.76 -9.40
N MET A 87 1.41 0.90 -8.21
CA MET A 87 2.57 1.77 -7.96
C MET A 87 3.84 1.25 -8.65
N LEU A 88 4.12 -0.05 -8.56
CA LEU A 88 5.26 -0.67 -9.25
C LEU A 88 5.11 -0.53 -10.78
N ALA A 89 3.90 -0.67 -11.32
CA ALA A 89 3.64 -0.49 -12.75
C ALA A 89 3.87 0.95 -13.21
N ALA A 90 3.73 1.94 -12.34
CA ALA A 90 4.00 3.35 -12.64
C ALA A 90 5.49 3.69 -12.64
N LEU A 91 6.36 2.86 -12.05
CA LEU A 91 7.80 3.07 -12.05
C LEU A 91 8.42 2.75 -13.42
N PRO A 92 9.60 3.31 -13.72
CA PRO A 92 10.47 2.79 -14.78
C PRO A 92 10.73 1.28 -14.56
N GLU A 93 10.71 0.51 -15.64
CA GLU A 93 10.83 -0.96 -15.52
C GLU A 93 12.09 -1.42 -14.80
N ALA A 94 13.22 -0.73 -14.99
CA ALA A 94 14.46 -1.03 -14.30
C ALA A 94 14.30 -0.94 -12.77
N GLN A 95 13.65 0.12 -12.27
CA GLN A 95 13.41 0.29 -10.83
C GLN A 95 12.46 -0.78 -10.27
N ALA A 96 11.39 -1.11 -11.03
CA ALA A 96 10.49 -2.18 -10.62
C ALA A 96 11.24 -3.53 -10.57
N ARG A 97 12.13 -3.80 -11.53
CA ARG A 97 12.97 -4.99 -11.57
C ARG A 97 13.92 -5.07 -10.38
N ASP A 98 14.56 -3.96 -10.01
CA ASP A 98 15.46 -3.89 -8.85
C ASP A 98 14.70 -4.21 -7.54
N ILE A 99 13.49 -3.67 -7.39
CA ILE A 99 12.63 -3.96 -6.22
C ILE A 99 12.26 -5.46 -6.19
N LEU A 100 11.95 -6.05 -7.34
CA LEU A 100 11.54 -7.45 -7.44
C LEU A 100 12.71 -8.44 -7.43
N ALA A 101 13.95 -7.96 -7.40
CA ALA A 101 15.12 -8.81 -7.23
C ALA A 101 15.28 -9.37 -5.80
N ALA A 102 14.55 -8.80 -4.82
CA ALA A 102 14.50 -9.32 -3.46
C ALA A 102 13.72 -10.63 -3.37
N GLU A 103 13.83 -11.31 -2.24
CA GLU A 103 13.01 -12.49 -1.97
C GLU A 103 11.52 -12.16 -1.96
N LEU A 104 10.70 -12.94 -2.66
CA LEU A 104 9.27 -12.74 -2.83
C LEU A 104 8.49 -13.91 -2.20
N PRO A 105 8.37 -13.97 -0.87
CA PRO A 105 7.74 -15.09 -0.19
C PRO A 105 6.25 -15.19 -0.50
N ALA A 106 5.72 -16.40 -0.72
CA ALA A 106 4.31 -16.64 -0.88
C ALA A 106 3.54 -16.24 0.40
N ARG A 107 2.56 -15.35 0.28
CA ARG A 107 1.65 -14.95 1.36
C ARG A 107 0.38 -15.78 1.37
N THR A 108 -0.01 -16.28 0.21
CA THR A 108 -1.13 -17.19 -0.01
C THR A 108 -0.77 -18.18 -1.11
N SER A 109 -1.58 -19.22 -1.31
CA SER A 109 -1.41 -20.18 -2.42
C SER A 109 -1.52 -19.53 -3.82
N HIS A 110 -2.07 -18.31 -3.91
CA HIS A 110 -2.24 -17.57 -5.17
C HIS A 110 -1.21 -16.44 -5.35
N THR A 111 -0.28 -16.29 -4.41
CA THR A 111 0.75 -15.24 -4.51
C THR A 111 1.73 -15.57 -5.65
N LEU A 112 1.88 -14.65 -6.61
CA LEU A 112 2.96 -14.72 -7.59
C LEU A 112 4.29 -14.43 -6.88
N THR A 113 5.23 -15.36 -7.02
CA THR A 113 6.58 -15.28 -6.43
C THR A 113 7.69 -15.24 -7.47
N ASP A 114 7.34 -15.42 -8.74
CA ASP A 114 8.27 -15.29 -9.86
C ASP A 114 8.32 -13.85 -10.36
N ALA A 115 9.50 -13.23 -10.30
CA ALA A 115 9.70 -11.83 -10.70
C ALA A 115 9.33 -11.59 -12.17
N GLY A 116 9.58 -12.56 -13.06
CA GLY A 116 9.24 -12.45 -14.49
C GLY A 116 7.72 -12.41 -14.68
N ALA A 117 6.98 -13.29 -14.00
CA ALA A 117 5.52 -13.30 -14.04
C ALA A 117 4.93 -11.99 -13.47
N ILE A 118 5.52 -11.47 -12.39
CA ILE A 118 5.09 -10.19 -11.82
C ILE A 118 5.35 -9.05 -12.80
N LEU A 119 6.51 -8.99 -13.45
CA LEU A 119 6.80 -7.95 -14.46
C LEU A 119 5.82 -7.99 -15.65
N GLN A 120 5.43 -9.17 -16.10
CA GLN A 120 4.40 -9.30 -17.13
C GLN A 120 3.04 -8.75 -16.66
N GLU A 121 2.67 -9.02 -15.41
CA GLU A 121 1.46 -8.48 -14.82
C GLU A 121 1.54 -6.95 -14.67
N LEU A 122 2.68 -6.39 -14.25
CA LEU A 122 2.89 -4.95 -14.18
C LEU A 122 2.76 -4.27 -15.56
N ALA A 123 3.20 -4.93 -16.63
CA ALA A 123 3.01 -4.42 -17.99
C ALA A 123 1.53 -4.35 -18.38
N ARG A 124 0.71 -5.35 -17.99
CA ARG A 124 -0.75 -5.33 -18.19
C ARG A 124 -1.42 -4.22 -17.38
N VAL A 125 -1.04 -4.06 -16.11
CA VAL A 125 -1.53 -2.99 -15.24
C VAL A 125 -1.22 -1.63 -15.84
N ARG A 126 0.02 -1.42 -16.30
CA ARG A 126 0.44 -0.16 -16.96
C ARG A 126 -0.40 0.14 -18.19
N ALA A 127 -0.63 -0.86 -19.06
CA ALA A 127 -1.46 -0.69 -20.23
C ALA A 127 -2.91 -0.32 -19.89
N ALA A 128 -3.48 -0.92 -18.84
CA ALA A 128 -4.82 -0.59 -18.36
C ALA A 128 -4.89 0.84 -17.79
N MET A 129 -3.88 1.25 -17.00
CA MET A 129 -3.78 2.62 -16.48
C MET A 129 -3.76 3.65 -17.63
N LEU A 130 -2.94 3.42 -18.65
CA LEU A 130 -2.84 4.33 -19.80
C LEU A 130 -4.17 4.46 -20.55
N LYS A 131 -4.91 3.36 -20.74
CA LYS A 131 -6.26 3.39 -21.34
C LYS A 131 -7.23 4.23 -20.50
N TYR A 132 -7.22 4.05 -19.18
CA TYR A 132 -8.07 4.84 -18.28
C TYR A 132 -7.76 6.34 -18.37
N TRP A 133 -6.46 6.72 -18.37
CA TRP A 133 -6.05 8.13 -18.47
C TRP A 133 -6.34 8.75 -19.84
N SER A 134 -6.32 7.94 -20.91
CA SER A 134 -6.66 8.42 -22.25
C SER A 134 -8.17 8.52 -22.52
N GLY A 135 -9.02 8.17 -21.54
CA GLY A 135 -10.47 8.18 -21.70
C GLY A 135 -11.01 7.11 -22.65
N GLN A 136 -10.26 6.03 -22.89
CA GLN A 136 -10.64 4.92 -23.75
C GLN A 136 -11.37 3.77 -23.03
N ILE A 137 -11.74 3.97 -21.78
CA ILE A 137 -12.55 3.05 -20.96
C ILE A 137 -13.78 3.78 -20.46
#